data_e7dd4099c8b863a34af6940dc74bfff7
#
_entry.id   e7dd4099c8b863a34af6940dc74bfff7
#
_cell.length_a   1.000
_cell.length_b   1.000
_cell.length_c   1.000
_cell.angle_alpha   90.00
_cell.angle_beta   90.00
_cell.angle_gamma   90.00
#
_symmetry.space_group_name_H-M   'P 1'
#
loop_
_entity.id
_entity.type
_entity.pdbx_description
1 polymer ?
#
loop_
_entity_poly.entity_id
_entity_poly.type
_entity_poly.pdbx_seq_one_letter_code
_entity_poly.pdbx_strand_id
1 'polypeptide(L)'
;MSFIAALPMYEWPETQADTDMEWQRFREFFRRAGIDAPETIVRRNAEMPPVPGGIRDASGKVIAPDPATLPPDELHGPTLWRHPDLLLCQTCWGPLELGLDEHVKVVGQPNYSGFEGGEGPLYSSPIIMRVSPNPPWMEAALKRGAGASTASARELAAKRRGVDKPAPDDGLPDIPLALIRGKRFAFNAFDSMSGFLAPSRDLEAIGESLDIFSERIETGAHRDSIIAVAEGSADVCTVDCRSWHMAELHEPKAELVQVVGWTGRRKGLPMITSLHTPEDVVERLIEILSPP
;
A
#
# COMPACT_ATOMS: atom_id res chain seq x y z
N MET A 1 23.47 17.37 -9.96
CA MET A 1 22.56 16.23 -10.21
C MET A 1 21.14 16.73 -10.07
N SER A 2 20.25 16.43 -10.99
CA SER A 2 18.85 16.80 -10.86
C SER A 2 18.11 15.57 -10.29
N PHE A 3 17.81 15.60 -9.01
CA PHE A 3 17.07 14.51 -8.36
C PHE A 3 15.65 14.40 -8.88
N ILE A 4 15.09 13.18 -8.82
CA ILE A 4 13.66 12.90 -9.00
C ILE A 4 13.07 12.34 -7.71
N ALA A 5 11.75 12.51 -7.50
CA ALA A 5 11.02 11.94 -6.39
C ALA A 5 9.63 11.51 -6.83
N ALA A 6 9.02 10.54 -6.13
CA ALA A 6 7.66 10.09 -6.39
C ALA A 6 6.99 9.54 -5.11
N LEU A 7 5.67 9.70 -5.01
CA LEU A 7 4.85 9.18 -3.91
C LEU A 7 3.65 8.37 -4.46
N PRO A 8 3.89 7.30 -5.25
CA PRO A 8 2.84 6.67 -6.06
C PRO A 8 1.91 5.74 -5.28
N MET A 9 2.30 5.30 -4.07
CA MET A 9 1.64 4.17 -3.42
C MET A 9 0.25 4.49 -2.86
N TYR A 10 0.00 5.77 -2.53
CA TYR A 10 -1.27 6.23 -1.96
C TYR A 10 -1.86 7.40 -2.75
N GLU A 11 -1.46 7.53 -4.01
CA GLU A 11 -1.98 8.58 -4.88
C GLU A 11 -3.12 8.05 -5.76
N TRP A 12 -4.34 8.46 -5.43
CA TRP A 12 -5.51 8.29 -6.28
C TRP A 12 -5.85 9.62 -6.96
N PRO A 13 -6.64 9.62 -8.05
CA PRO A 13 -7.04 10.86 -8.69
C PRO A 13 -7.64 11.90 -7.73
N GLU A 14 -8.40 11.42 -6.72
CA GLU A 14 -9.05 12.24 -5.72
C GLU A 14 -8.07 12.81 -4.67
N THR A 15 -6.89 12.19 -4.48
CA THR A 15 -5.91 12.56 -3.45
C THR A 15 -4.66 13.23 -4.01
N GLN A 16 -4.61 13.52 -5.31
CA GLN A 16 -3.44 14.12 -5.97
C GLN A 16 -2.99 15.44 -5.32
N ALA A 17 -3.96 16.31 -4.98
CA ALA A 17 -3.67 17.57 -4.30
C ALA A 17 -3.05 17.37 -2.90
N ASP A 18 -3.51 16.35 -2.17
CA ASP A 18 -2.96 16.00 -0.84
C ASP A 18 -1.53 15.45 -0.97
N THR A 19 -1.27 14.65 -2.01
CA THR A 19 0.08 14.15 -2.33
C THR A 19 1.03 15.29 -2.70
N ASP A 20 0.56 16.27 -3.48
CA ASP A 20 1.34 17.48 -3.79
C ASP A 20 1.67 18.28 -2.53
N MET A 21 0.70 18.46 -1.63
CA MET A 21 0.93 19.14 -0.34
C MET A 21 1.90 18.34 0.56
N GLU A 22 1.79 17.01 0.60
CA GLU A 22 2.72 16.15 1.33
C GLU A 22 4.14 16.29 0.77
N TRP A 23 4.29 16.26 -0.56
CA TRP A 23 5.58 16.50 -1.20
C TRP A 23 6.16 17.88 -0.88
N GLN A 24 5.37 18.95 -0.93
CA GLN A 24 5.86 20.30 -0.61
C GLN A 24 6.37 20.40 0.83
N ARG A 25 5.75 19.70 1.80
CA ARG A 25 6.24 19.61 3.17
C ARG A 25 7.60 18.89 3.24
N PHE A 26 7.75 17.73 2.59
CA PHE A 26 9.03 17.02 2.51
C PHE A 26 10.10 17.90 1.87
N ARG A 27 9.78 18.52 0.74
CA ARG A 27 10.68 19.41 0.02
C ARG A 27 11.18 20.57 0.88
N GLU A 28 10.32 21.16 1.69
CA GLU A 28 10.71 22.24 2.60
C GLU A 28 11.71 21.75 3.66
N PHE A 29 11.49 20.60 4.28
CA PHE A 29 12.42 20.00 5.22
C PHE A 29 13.75 19.64 4.55
N PHE A 30 13.71 19.03 3.38
CA PHE A 30 14.91 18.67 2.62
C PHE A 30 15.75 19.90 2.28
N ARG A 31 15.12 20.96 1.80
CA ARG A 31 15.82 22.22 1.45
C ARG A 31 16.44 22.89 2.69
N ARG A 32 15.78 22.88 3.82
CA ARG A 32 16.33 23.38 5.10
C ARG A 32 17.57 22.57 5.52
N ALA A 33 17.59 21.27 5.22
CA ALA A 33 18.75 20.41 5.42
C ALA A 33 19.81 20.49 4.30
N GLY A 34 19.66 21.41 3.34
CA GLY A 34 20.61 21.61 2.23
C GLY A 34 20.52 20.53 1.14
N ILE A 35 19.40 19.80 1.04
CA ILE A 35 19.15 18.84 -0.03
C ILE A 35 18.40 19.57 -1.17
N ASP A 36 18.94 19.49 -2.41
CA ASP A 36 18.31 20.08 -3.59
C ASP A 36 17.19 19.17 -4.12
N ALA A 37 16.06 19.18 -3.42
CA ALA A 37 14.87 18.37 -3.74
C ALA A 37 14.13 18.96 -4.96
N PRO A 38 13.60 18.11 -5.88
CA PRO A 38 12.88 18.55 -7.07
C PRO A 38 11.62 19.34 -6.71
N GLU A 39 11.18 20.20 -7.63
CA GLU A 39 10.02 21.06 -7.40
C GLU A 39 8.72 20.27 -7.36
N THR A 40 8.61 19.27 -8.23
CA THR A 40 7.47 18.39 -8.38
C THR A 40 7.90 16.93 -8.31
N ILE A 41 6.97 16.06 -7.98
CA ILE A 41 7.16 14.59 -8.06
C ILE A 41 6.88 14.11 -9.49
N VAL A 42 7.51 13.00 -9.89
CA VAL A 42 7.24 12.32 -11.15
C VAL A 42 6.04 11.37 -11.00
N ARG A 43 5.19 11.36 -12.01
CA ARG A 43 3.98 10.51 -12.11
C ARG A 43 3.94 9.68 -13.37
N ARG A 44 4.84 9.94 -14.31
CA ARG A 44 4.88 9.27 -15.61
C ARG A 44 6.31 8.99 -16.05
N ASN A 45 6.48 7.98 -16.90
CA ASN A 45 7.79 7.62 -17.44
C ASN A 45 8.44 8.80 -18.21
N ALA A 46 7.65 9.59 -18.94
CA ALA A 46 8.13 10.75 -19.67
C ALA A 46 8.73 11.87 -18.78
N GLU A 47 8.46 11.86 -17.49
CA GLU A 47 8.97 12.84 -16.52
C GLU A 47 10.29 12.41 -15.87
N MET A 48 10.69 11.14 -16.05
CA MET A 48 11.97 10.63 -15.59
C MET A 48 13.09 10.98 -16.59
N PRO A 49 14.28 11.39 -16.14
CA PRO A 49 15.44 11.53 -17.00
C PRO A 49 15.75 10.22 -17.74
N PRO A 50 16.16 10.27 -19.02
CA PRO A 50 16.53 9.07 -19.75
C PRO A 50 17.82 8.46 -19.20
N VAL A 51 17.89 7.12 -19.22
CA VAL A 51 19.08 6.34 -18.89
C VAL A 51 19.44 5.47 -20.10
N PRO A 52 20.18 6.02 -21.08
CA PRO A 52 20.43 5.34 -22.35
C PRO A 52 21.03 3.95 -22.19
N GLY A 53 20.36 2.94 -22.76
CA GLY A 53 20.77 1.54 -22.65
C GLY A 53 20.27 0.83 -21.38
N GLY A 54 19.40 1.48 -20.60
CA GLY A 54 18.79 0.93 -19.39
C GLY A 54 19.65 1.11 -18.13
N ILE A 55 19.00 0.95 -16.99
CA ILE A 55 19.62 1.05 -15.66
C ILE A 55 20.43 -0.23 -15.40
N ARG A 56 21.67 -0.08 -14.94
CA ARG A 56 22.58 -1.20 -14.73
C ARG A 56 23.02 -1.31 -13.27
N ASP A 57 23.24 -2.55 -12.83
CA ASP A 57 23.90 -2.83 -11.55
C ASP A 57 25.44 -2.65 -11.64
N ALA A 58 26.12 -2.87 -10.52
CA ALA A 58 27.57 -2.75 -10.43
C ALA A 58 28.32 -3.75 -11.34
N SER A 59 27.68 -4.84 -11.78
CA SER A 59 28.27 -5.80 -12.73
C SER A 59 28.09 -5.39 -14.20
N GLY A 60 27.35 -4.31 -14.46
CA GLY A 60 27.00 -3.85 -15.81
C GLY A 60 25.75 -4.55 -16.41
N LYS A 61 25.09 -5.44 -15.66
CA LYS A 61 23.83 -6.08 -16.09
C LYS A 61 22.70 -5.07 -16.09
N VAL A 62 21.87 -5.05 -17.13
CA VAL A 62 20.65 -4.23 -17.16
C VAL A 62 19.62 -4.82 -16.17
N ILE A 63 19.20 -4.01 -15.21
CA ILE A 63 18.26 -4.35 -14.15
C ILE A 63 16.91 -3.65 -14.27
N ALA A 64 16.83 -2.61 -15.11
CA ALA A 64 15.58 -1.97 -15.50
C ALA A 64 15.74 -1.27 -16.86
N PRO A 65 14.65 -1.10 -17.65
CA PRO A 65 14.68 -0.42 -18.93
C PRO A 65 14.95 1.09 -18.77
N ASP A 66 15.40 1.71 -19.87
CA ASP A 66 15.45 3.17 -19.98
C ASP A 66 14.03 3.75 -19.92
N PRO A 67 13.73 4.72 -19.04
CA PRO A 67 12.41 5.38 -18.98
C PRO A 67 11.92 5.87 -20.35
N ALA A 68 12.81 6.37 -21.19
CA ALA A 68 12.47 6.88 -22.53
C ALA A 68 11.96 5.80 -23.51
N THR A 69 12.13 4.51 -23.18
CA THR A 69 11.66 3.37 -24.00
C THR A 69 10.32 2.80 -23.53
N LEU A 70 9.78 3.31 -22.42
CA LEU A 70 8.53 2.87 -21.82
C LEU A 70 7.34 3.73 -22.30
N PRO A 71 6.09 3.23 -22.16
CA PRO A 71 4.90 4.05 -22.43
C PRO A 71 4.96 5.38 -21.66
N PRO A 72 4.88 6.54 -22.35
CA PRO A 72 5.20 7.82 -21.74
C PRO A 72 4.24 8.25 -20.62
N ASP A 73 2.98 7.84 -20.71
CA ASP A 73 1.90 8.25 -19.80
C ASP A 73 1.69 7.29 -18.59
N GLU A 74 2.47 6.21 -18.53
CA GLU A 74 2.47 5.27 -17.42
C GLU A 74 3.64 5.56 -16.46
N LEU A 75 3.58 5.01 -15.23
CA LEU A 75 4.69 5.03 -14.28
C LEU A 75 5.17 3.60 -14.00
N HIS A 76 6.34 3.24 -14.53
CA HIS A 76 6.91 1.91 -14.35
C HIS A 76 7.70 1.84 -13.03
N GLY A 77 7.11 1.27 -11.99
CA GLY A 77 7.69 1.17 -10.65
C GLY A 77 9.11 0.60 -10.62
N PRO A 78 9.39 -0.57 -11.23
CA PRO A 78 10.75 -1.15 -11.24
C PRO A 78 11.83 -0.24 -11.82
N THR A 79 11.52 0.59 -12.83
CA THR A 79 12.44 1.58 -13.39
C THR A 79 12.61 2.78 -12.46
N LEU A 80 11.51 3.30 -11.92
CA LEU A 80 11.53 4.42 -10.99
C LEU A 80 12.36 4.09 -9.74
N TRP A 81 12.13 2.93 -9.12
CA TRP A 81 12.83 2.53 -7.89
C TRP A 81 14.34 2.38 -8.09
N ARG A 82 14.78 1.97 -9.29
CA ARG A 82 16.20 1.76 -9.62
C ARG A 82 16.85 2.97 -10.28
N HIS A 83 16.08 4.05 -10.50
CA HIS A 83 16.62 5.22 -11.21
C HIS A 83 17.82 5.83 -10.45
N PRO A 84 18.96 6.10 -11.11
CA PRO A 84 20.16 6.59 -10.45
C PRO A 84 19.99 7.94 -9.75
N ASP A 85 19.09 8.79 -10.26
CA ASP A 85 18.80 10.12 -9.69
C ASP A 85 17.65 10.10 -8.67
N LEU A 86 17.18 8.94 -8.20
CA LEU A 86 16.09 8.85 -7.25
C LEU A 86 16.51 9.40 -5.87
N LEU A 87 15.89 10.52 -5.46
CA LEU A 87 16.02 11.09 -4.12
C LEU A 87 15.10 10.40 -3.12
N LEU A 88 13.82 10.26 -3.48
CA LEU A 88 12.81 9.67 -2.59
C LEU A 88 11.70 9.01 -3.39
N CYS A 89 11.34 7.80 -2.99
CA CYS A 89 10.13 7.13 -3.45
C CYS A 89 9.58 6.19 -2.38
N GLN A 90 8.27 6.00 -2.43
CA GLN A 90 7.62 4.92 -1.69
C GLN A 90 7.75 3.60 -2.47
N THR A 91 7.94 2.50 -1.76
CA THR A 91 7.87 1.14 -2.31
C THR A 91 7.20 0.20 -1.31
N CYS A 92 7.17 -1.10 -1.62
CA CYS A 92 6.63 -2.13 -0.75
C CYS A 92 7.75 -3.06 -0.26
N TRP A 93 7.58 -3.69 0.91
CA TRP A 93 8.55 -4.68 1.42
C TRP A 93 8.63 -5.91 0.55
N GLY A 94 7.57 -6.28 -0.17
CA GLY A 94 7.63 -7.40 -1.08
C GLY A 94 8.70 -7.25 -2.18
N PRO A 95 8.69 -6.18 -3.00
CA PRO A 95 9.78 -5.89 -3.93
C PRO A 95 11.16 -5.86 -3.29
N LEU A 96 11.31 -5.30 -2.07
CA LEU A 96 12.60 -5.30 -1.36
C LEU A 96 13.07 -6.72 -1.04
N GLU A 97 12.21 -7.55 -0.46
CA GLU A 97 12.54 -8.96 -0.14
C GLU A 97 12.78 -9.83 -1.40
N LEU A 98 12.32 -9.38 -2.57
CA LEU A 98 12.53 -10.02 -3.87
C LEU A 98 13.74 -9.44 -4.64
N GLY A 99 14.65 -8.74 -3.95
CA GLY A 99 15.94 -8.30 -4.47
C GLY A 99 16.02 -6.82 -4.86
N LEU A 100 14.99 -6.01 -4.60
CA LEU A 100 15.12 -4.55 -4.78
C LEU A 100 16.07 -3.93 -3.75
N ASP A 101 16.21 -4.51 -2.55
CA ASP A 101 17.09 -4.07 -1.48
C ASP A 101 18.58 -4.04 -1.89
N GLU A 102 18.98 -4.86 -2.86
CA GLU A 102 20.34 -4.82 -3.44
C GLU A 102 20.60 -3.55 -4.28
N HIS A 103 19.55 -2.79 -4.63
CA HIS A 103 19.62 -1.69 -5.58
C HIS A 103 19.20 -0.32 -5.02
N VAL A 104 18.75 -0.28 -3.76
CA VAL A 104 18.24 0.94 -3.12
C VAL A 104 18.67 1.00 -1.64
N LYS A 105 18.53 2.19 -1.03
CA LYS A 105 18.67 2.36 0.43
C LYS A 105 17.30 2.73 1.01
N VAL A 106 16.89 2.06 2.09
CA VAL A 106 15.70 2.44 2.86
C VAL A 106 16.08 3.63 3.75
N VAL A 107 15.32 4.71 3.65
CA VAL A 107 15.60 5.97 4.37
C VAL A 107 14.49 6.37 5.35
N GLY A 108 13.37 5.67 5.39
CA GLY A 108 12.31 5.97 6.34
C GLY A 108 11.10 5.05 6.20
N GLN A 109 10.17 5.20 7.13
CA GLN A 109 8.86 4.54 7.10
C GLN A 109 7.77 5.49 7.60
N PRO A 110 6.60 5.54 6.95
CA PRO A 110 5.44 6.27 7.44
C PRO A 110 4.93 5.75 8.77
N ASN A 111 4.22 6.62 9.50
CA ASN A 111 3.48 6.25 10.70
C ASN A 111 2.04 5.89 10.33
N TYR A 112 1.59 4.70 10.72
CA TYR A 112 0.26 4.16 10.45
C TYR A 112 -0.71 4.28 11.63
N SER A 113 -0.31 4.85 12.77
CA SER A 113 -1.15 4.93 13.98
C SER A 113 -2.47 5.71 13.78
N GLY A 114 -2.60 6.46 12.68
CA GLY A 114 -3.84 7.15 12.30
C GLY A 114 -4.88 6.27 11.61
N PHE A 115 -4.54 5.01 11.28
CA PHE A 115 -5.39 4.08 10.56
C PHE A 115 -5.72 2.87 11.44
N GLU A 116 -6.92 2.31 11.28
CA GLU A 116 -7.28 1.06 11.94
C GLU A 116 -6.34 -0.07 11.48
N GLY A 117 -5.82 -0.85 12.41
CA GLY A 117 -4.81 -1.87 12.15
C GLY A 117 -3.37 -1.35 12.08
N GLY A 118 -3.16 -0.02 12.19
CA GLY A 118 -1.84 0.62 12.19
C GLY A 118 -1.32 0.92 13.59
N GLU A 119 0.00 0.76 13.79
CA GLU A 119 0.70 1.14 15.02
C GLU A 119 2.16 1.53 14.72
N GLY A 120 2.49 2.80 14.89
CA GLY A 120 3.81 3.30 14.50
C GLY A 120 4.15 2.96 13.05
N PRO A 121 5.29 2.35 12.76
CA PRO A 121 5.69 1.97 11.40
C PRO A 121 5.04 0.66 10.91
N LEU A 122 4.17 0.05 11.71
CA LEU A 122 3.57 -1.24 11.42
C LEU A 122 2.10 -1.10 11.02
N TYR A 123 1.60 -2.03 10.19
CA TYR A 123 0.18 -2.16 9.88
C TYR A 123 -0.26 -3.61 9.69
N SER A 124 -1.54 -3.86 9.91
CA SER A 124 -2.26 -5.06 9.48
C SER A 124 -3.05 -4.76 8.20
N SER A 125 -3.26 -5.79 7.39
CA SER A 125 -4.09 -5.69 6.18
C SER A 125 -5.49 -6.23 6.47
N PRO A 126 -6.57 -5.46 6.25
CA PRO A 126 -7.93 -5.98 6.35
C PRO A 126 -8.19 -7.03 5.27
N ILE A 127 -8.87 -8.09 5.66
CA ILE A 127 -9.44 -9.11 4.78
C ILE A 127 -10.88 -8.69 4.50
N ILE A 128 -11.18 -8.46 3.22
CA ILE A 128 -12.41 -7.79 2.79
C ILE A 128 -13.24 -8.75 1.96
N MET A 129 -14.53 -8.83 2.26
CA MET A 129 -15.53 -9.58 1.51
C MET A 129 -16.78 -8.73 1.25
N ARG A 130 -17.66 -9.20 0.37
CA ARG A 130 -18.99 -8.58 0.19
C ARG A 130 -19.76 -8.54 1.50
N VAL A 131 -20.50 -7.44 1.72
CA VAL A 131 -21.44 -7.33 2.83
C VAL A 131 -22.43 -8.50 2.78
N SER A 132 -22.44 -9.29 3.85
CA SER A 132 -23.48 -10.31 4.06
C SER A 132 -24.66 -9.67 4.76
N PRO A 133 -25.91 -9.97 4.36
CA PRO A 133 -27.08 -9.47 5.06
C PRO A 133 -27.17 -9.93 6.53
N ASN A 134 -26.45 -11.00 6.90
CA ASN A 134 -26.34 -11.51 8.26
C ASN A 134 -24.92 -12.03 8.55
N PRO A 135 -23.91 -11.17 8.78
CA PRO A 135 -22.59 -11.64 9.16
C PRO A 135 -22.63 -12.27 10.56
N PRO A 136 -21.85 -13.35 10.81
CA PRO A 136 -21.89 -14.10 12.08
C PRO A 136 -21.62 -13.26 13.35
N TRP A 137 -20.92 -12.12 13.22
CA TRP A 137 -20.61 -11.19 14.33
C TRP A 137 -21.68 -10.10 14.52
N MET A 138 -22.65 -9.96 13.60
CA MET A 138 -23.71 -8.94 13.71
C MET A 138 -24.64 -9.20 14.89
N GLU A 139 -24.90 -10.46 15.26
CA GLU A 139 -25.65 -10.78 16.46
C GLU A 139 -24.98 -10.25 17.74
N ALA A 140 -23.65 -10.26 17.80
CA ALA A 140 -22.89 -9.72 18.92
C ALA A 140 -22.90 -8.18 18.93
N ALA A 141 -22.93 -7.51 17.77
CA ALA A 141 -23.03 -6.07 17.63
C ALA A 141 -24.44 -5.56 17.95
N LEU A 142 -25.49 -6.25 17.48
CA LEU A 142 -26.90 -5.93 17.77
C LEU A 142 -27.23 -6.08 19.26
N LYS A 143 -26.62 -7.03 19.97
CA LYS A 143 -26.73 -7.19 21.42
C LYS A 143 -26.10 -6.02 22.20
N ARG A 144 -25.28 -5.18 21.58
CA ARG A 144 -24.64 -3.98 22.15
C ARG A 144 -25.37 -2.64 21.88
N GLY A 145 -26.52 -2.66 21.21
CA GLY A 145 -27.50 -1.57 21.23
C GLY A 145 -27.23 -0.39 20.30
N ALA A 146 -27.09 -0.60 18.99
CA ALA A 146 -27.08 0.46 17.99
C ALA A 146 -28.47 0.65 17.35
N GLY A 147 -29.18 1.72 17.75
CA GLY A 147 -30.46 2.15 17.15
C GLY A 147 -30.24 2.82 15.79
N ALA A 148 -31.18 2.61 14.85
CA ALA A 148 -31.17 3.15 13.51
C ALA A 148 -31.51 4.65 13.44
N SER A 149 -30.71 5.44 12.71
CA SER A 149 -31.01 6.84 12.31
C SER A 149 -30.36 7.17 10.96
N THR A 150 -31.02 7.98 10.16
CA THR A 150 -30.57 8.50 8.85
C THR A 150 -29.42 9.47 9.03
N ALA A 151 -28.26 9.18 8.45
CA ALA A 151 -27.01 9.77 8.84
C ALA A 151 -26.15 10.24 7.67
N SER A 152 -25.32 11.28 7.91
CA SER A 152 -24.29 11.83 7.02
C SER A 152 -23.15 10.83 6.75
N ALA A 153 -22.24 11.13 5.79
CA ALA A 153 -21.09 10.26 5.47
C ALA A 153 -20.25 9.83 6.71
N ARG A 154 -20.18 10.70 7.74
CA ARG A 154 -19.56 10.38 9.04
C ARG A 154 -20.34 9.34 9.84
N GLU A 155 -21.64 9.33 9.71
CA GLU A 155 -22.56 8.39 10.39
C GLU A 155 -22.67 7.07 9.62
N LEU A 156 -22.51 7.08 8.28
CA LEU A 156 -22.35 5.87 7.47
C LEU A 156 -21.03 5.16 7.80
N ALA A 157 -19.94 5.88 7.95
CA ALA A 157 -18.67 5.34 8.45
C ALA A 157 -18.76 4.84 9.91
N ALA A 158 -19.59 5.48 10.75
CA ALA A 158 -19.88 5.01 12.11
C ALA A 158 -20.83 3.81 12.14
N LYS A 159 -21.75 3.68 11.18
CA LYS A 159 -22.59 2.48 10.97
C LYS A 159 -21.76 1.29 10.44
N ARG A 160 -20.79 1.54 9.57
CA ARG A 160 -19.84 0.53 9.09
C ARG A 160 -18.99 -0.04 10.21
N ARG A 161 -18.49 0.78 11.14
CA ARG A 161 -17.76 0.32 12.33
C ARG A 161 -18.51 -0.70 13.19
N GLY A 162 -19.80 -0.83 13.03
CA GLY A 162 -20.62 -1.89 13.65
C GLY A 162 -20.74 -3.16 12.82
N VAL A 163 -20.30 -3.14 11.55
CA VAL A 163 -20.37 -4.26 10.60
C VAL A 163 -18.97 -4.80 10.33
N ASP A 164 -17.95 -3.95 10.29
CA ASP A 164 -16.56 -4.33 10.11
C ASP A 164 -16.00 -4.99 11.36
N LYS A 165 -15.19 -6.02 11.14
CA LYS A 165 -14.45 -6.67 12.21
C LYS A 165 -13.27 -5.77 12.59
N PRO A 166 -13.17 -5.34 13.87
CA PRO A 166 -12.07 -4.48 14.30
C PRO A 166 -10.73 -5.20 14.20
N ALA A 167 -9.66 -4.43 13.98
CA ALA A 167 -8.30 -4.96 14.01
C ALA A 167 -7.94 -5.45 15.42
N PRO A 168 -7.24 -6.60 15.54
CA PRO A 168 -6.74 -7.08 16.83
C PRO A 168 -5.73 -6.10 17.44
N ASP A 169 -5.92 -5.74 18.71
CA ASP A 169 -5.04 -4.82 19.45
C ASP A 169 -3.61 -5.34 19.56
N ASP A 170 -3.45 -6.66 19.70
CA ASP A 170 -2.17 -7.34 19.81
C ASP A 170 -1.43 -7.48 18.47
N GLY A 171 -2.09 -7.10 17.36
CA GLY A 171 -1.52 -7.20 16.01
C GLY A 171 -1.33 -8.62 15.48
N LEU A 172 -1.91 -9.63 16.15
CA LEU A 172 -1.91 -11.00 15.66
C LEU A 172 -2.90 -11.17 14.50
N PRO A 173 -2.67 -12.16 13.59
CA PRO A 173 -3.59 -12.41 12.50
C PRO A 173 -4.93 -12.96 13.00
N ASP A 174 -6.00 -12.49 12.40
CA ASP A 174 -7.35 -12.99 12.59
C ASP A 174 -7.93 -13.43 11.24
N ILE A 175 -7.58 -14.66 10.85
CA ILE A 175 -7.90 -15.22 9.53
C ILE A 175 -9.25 -15.96 9.58
N PRO A 176 -10.29 -15.50 8.88
CA PRO A 176 -11.61 -16.11 8.91
C PRO A 176 -11.71 -17.32 7.95
N LEU A 177 -10.96 -18.39 8.20
CA LEU A 177 -10.82 -19.56 7.31
C LEU A 177 -12.17 -20.11 6.82
N ALA A 178 -13.16 -20.22 7.70
CA ALA A 178 -14.48 -20.75 7.34
C ALA A 178 -15.22 -19.87 6.30
N LEU A 179 -14.89 -18.60 6.22
CA LEU A 179 -15.51 -17.67 5.26
C LEU A 179 -14.76 -17.63 3.93
N ILE A 180 -13.43 -17.74 3.96
CA ILE A 180 -12.59 -17.51 2.77
C ILE A 180 -12.25 -18.79 2.00
N ARG A 181 -12.33 -19.97 2.62
CA ARG A 181 -12.04 -21.25 1.96
C ARG A 181 -12.95 -21.49 0.75
N GLY A 182 -12.36 -21.88 -0.39
CA GLY A 182 -13.05 -22.11 -1.66
C GLY A 182 -13.50 -20.84 -2.38
N LYS A 183 -13.14 -19.65 -1.87
CA LYS A 183 -13.47 -18.37 -2.48
C LYS A 183 -12.48 -17.98 -3.57
N ARG A 184 -12.86 -17.05 -4.45
CA ARG A 184 -11.98 -16.40 -5.42
C ARG A 184 -11.28 -15.24 -4.74
N PHE A 185 -9.95 -15.26 -4.74
CA PHE A 185 -9.11 -14.27 -4.06
C PHE A 185 -8.55 -13.25 -5.05
N ALA A 186 -8.88 -11.97 -4.86
CA ALA A 186 -8.30 -10.86 -5.62
C ALA A 186 -7.14 -10.22 -4.86
N PHE A 187 -6.08 -9.87 -5.59
CA PHE A 187 -4.90 -9.18 -5.06
C PHE A 187 -4.31 -8.26 -6.13
N ASN A 188 -3.57 -7.23 -5.71
CA ASN A 188 -3.03 -6.23 -6.63
C ASN A 188 -1.83 -6.72 -7.44
N ALA A 189 -0.86 -7.41 -6.81
CA ALA A 189 0.35 -7.93 -7.45
C ALA A 189 0.97 -9.05 -6.59
N PHE A 190 1.69 -9.99 -7.22
CA PHE A 190 2.35 -11.11 -6.54
C PHE A 190 3.47 -10.70 -5.58
N ASP A 191 4.07 -9.54 -5.80
CA ASP A 191 5.09 -8.96 -4.93
C ASP A 191 4.53 -7.99 -3.88
N SER A 192 3.21 -7.83 -3.82
CA SER A 192 2.56 -6.97 -2.81
C SER A 192 2.61 -7.62 -1.43
N MET A 193 3.19 -6.91 -0.45
CA MET A 193 3.18 -7.37 0.94
C MET A 193 1.75 -7.47 1.46
N SER A 194 0.94 -6.44 1.36
CA SER A 194 -0.42 -6.40 1.91
C SER A 194 -1.42 -7.23 1.13
N GLY A 195 -1.30 -7.23 -0.22
CA GLY A 195 -2.27 -7.88 -1.08
C GLY A 195 -2.05 -9.38 -1.24
N PHE A 196 -0.80 -9.88 -1.12
CA PHE A 196 -0.49 -11.26 -1.44
C PHE A 196 0.41 -11.94 -0.40
N LEU A 197 1.56 -11.37 -0.05
CA LEU A 197 2.56 -12.05 0.79
C LEU A 197 2.12 -12.17 2.25
N ALA A 198 1.47 -11.14 2.81
CA ALA A 198 1.00 -11.19 4.19
C ALA A 198 -0.06 -12.25 4.40
N PRO A 199 -1.17 -12.30 3.62
CA PRO A 199 -2.15 -13.38 3.78
C PRO A 199 -1.56 -14.77 3.48
N SER A 200 -0.61 -14.92 2.53
CA SER A 200 0.08 -16.18 2.29
C SER A 200 0.81 -16.68 3.54
N ARG A 201 1.63 -15.81 4.14
CA ARG A 201 2.42 -16.14 5.34
C ARG A 201 1.58 -16.45 6.56
N ASP A 202 0.46 -15.72 6.73
CA ASP A 202 -0.45 -15.98 7.85
C ASP A 202 -1.21 -17.30 7.69
N LEU A 203 -1.56 -17.68 6.44
CA LEU A 203 -2.11 -18.98 6.13
C LEU A 203 -1.09 -20.09 6.39
N GLU A 204 0.16 -19.92 5.93
CA GLU A 204 1.25 -20.87 6.16
C GLU A 204 1.52 -21.08 7.67
N ALA A 205 1.47 -20.02 8.47
CA ALA A 205 1.67 -20.09 9.91
C ALA A 205 0.63 -20.96 10.65
N ILE A 206 -0.55 -21.15 10.06
CA ILE A 206 -1.62 -22.00 10.60
C ILE A 206 -1.75 -23.34 9.84
N GLY A 207 -0.75 -23.70 9.01
CA GLY A 207 -0.71 -24.96 8.26
C GLY A 207 -1.58 -25.01 7.02
N GLU A 208 -2.00 -23.86 6.50
CA GLU A 208 -2.76 -23.68 5.27
C GLU A 208 -1.88 -23.05 4.17
N SER A 209 -2.43 -22.87 2.97
CA SER A 209 -1.78 -22.13 1.89
C SER A 209 -2.80 -21.35 1.07
N LEU A 210 -2.34 -20.58 0.09
CA LEU A 210 -3.24 -19.91 -0.86
C LEU A 210 -4.06 -20.90 -1.73
N ASP A 211 -3.78 -22.21 -1.65
CA ASP A 211 -4.57 -23.24 -2.34
C ASP A 211 -5.94 -23.48 -1.69
N ILE A 212 -6.21 -22.85 -0.54
CA ILE A 212 -7.57 -22.81 0.01
C ILE A 212 -8.53 -22.01 -0.89
N PHE A 213 -8.00 -21.13 -1.76
CA PHE A 213 -8.79 -20.35 -2.70
C PHE A 213 -9.04 -21.13 -3.99
N SER A 214 -10.28 -21.04 -4.52
CA SER A 214 -10.64 -21.69 -5.78
C SER A 214 -9.99 -21.02 -6.99
N GLU A 215 -9.68 -19.74 -6.88
CA GLU A 215 -9.06 -18.92 -7.93
C GLU A 215 -8.26 -17.78 -7.29
N ARG A 216 -7.19 -17.35 -7.96
CA ARG A 216 -6.35 -16.19 -7.59
C ARG A 216 -6.35 -15.22 -8.76
N ILE A 217 -6.83 -13.98 -8.53
CA ILE A 217 -7.10 -12.98 -9.56
C ILE A 217 -6.22 -11.77 -9.30
N GLU A 218 -5.25 -11.52 -10.18
CA GLU A 218 -4.43 -10.31 -10.13
C GLU A 218 -5.20 -9.15 -10.76
N THR A 219 -5.30 -8.03 -10.03
CA THR A 219 -6.11 -6.86 -10.41
C THR A 219 -5.29 -5.63 -10.75
N GLY A 220 -4.00 -5.59 -10.40
CA GLY A 220 -3.10 -4.46 -10.64
C GLY A 220 -3.09 -3.40 -9.54
N ALA A 221 -4.22 -3.16 -8.84
CA ALA A 221 -4.32 -2.17 -7.78
C ALA A 221 -5.21 -2.61 -6.61
N HIS A 222 -4.96 -2.08 -5.41
CA HIS A 222 -5.80 -2.35 -4.23
C HIS A 222 -7.24 -1.88 -4.44
N ARG A 223 -7.44 -0.71 -5.07
CA ARG A 223 -8.77 -0.20 -5.43
C ARG A 223 -9.52 -1.18 -6.32
N ASP A 224 -8.85 -1.72 -7.34
CA ASP A 224 -9.45 -2.68 -8.28
C ASP A 224 -9.78 -4.01 -7.61
N SER A 225 -8.95 -4.45 -6.63
CA SER A 225 -9.26 -5.63 -5.80
C SER A 225 -10.55 -5.44 -5.00
N ILE A 226 -10.74 -4.27 -4.38
CA ILE A 226 -11.96 -3.91 -3.65
C ILE A 226 -13.17 -3.87 -4.59
N ILE A 227 -13.02 -3.24 -5.77
CA ILE A 227 -14.06 -3.17 -6.80
C ILE A 227 -14.44 -4.57 -7.28
N ALA A 228 -13.46 -5.44 -7.55
CA ALA A 228 -13.70 -6.82 -7.98
C ALA A 228 -14.54 -7.60 -6.97
N VAL A 229 -14.27 -7.44 -5.66
CA VAL A 229 -15.08 -8.05 -4.60
C VAL A 229 -16.46 -7.41 -4.54
N ALA A 230 -16.57 -6.09 -4.62
CA ALA A 230 -17.85 -5.38 -4.59
C ALA A 230 -18.77 -5.77 -5.75
N GLU A 231 -18.23 -5.98 -6.94
CA GLU A 231 -18.96 -6.38 -8.14
C GLU A 231 -19.23 -7.90 -8.24
N GLY A 232 -18.52 -8.70 -7.43
CA GLY A 232 -18.67 -10.16 -7.41
C GLY A 232 -17.88 -10.89 -8.50
N SER A 233 -16.90 -10.25 -9.13
CA SER A 233 -15.89 -10.91 -9.98
C SER A 233 -14.85 -11.65 -9.13
N ALA A 234 -14.64 -11.22 -7.88
CA ALA A 234 -13.95 -11.94 -6.82
C ALA A 234 -14.83 -12.02 -5.56
N ASP A 235 -14.41 -12.79 -4.56
CA ASP A 235 -15.18 -12.99 -3.33
C ASP A 235 -14.49 -12.40 -2.10
N VAL A 236 -13.15 -12.34 -2.12
CA VAL A 236 -12.31 -11.85 -1.02
C VAL A 236 -11.07 -11.16 -1.57
N CYS A 237 -10.60 -10.11 -0.89
CA CYS A 237 -9.30 -9.49 -1.15
C CYS A 237 -8.64 -9.06 0.16
N THR A 238 -7.34 -8.72 0.08
CA THR A 238 -6.60 -8.05 1.14
C THR A 238 -5.94 -6.80 0.58
N VAL A 239 -5.93 -5.73 1.37
CA VAL A 239 -5.31 -4.45 1.03
C VAL A 239 -4.58 -3.90 2.26
N ASP A 240 -3.71 -2.90 2.14
CA ASP A 240 -3.18 -2.26 3.34
C ASP A 240 -4.23 -1.35 4.03
N CYS A 241 -4.02 -1.07 5.31
CA CYS A 241 -4.97 -0.30 6.12
C CYS A 241 -5.20 1.14 5.61
N ARG A 242 -4.18 1.79 5.04
CA ARG A 242 -4.31 3.14 4.47
C ARG A 242 -5.10 3.11 3.17
N SER A 243 -4.85 2.13 2.29
CA SER A 243 -5.65 1.92 1.07
C SER A 243 -7.11 1.61 1.39
N TRP A 244 -7.38 0.84 2.46
CA TRP A 244 -8.75 0.63 2.92
C TRP A 244 -9.41 1.92 3.39
N HIS A 245 -8.74 2.71 4.21
CA HIS A 245 -9.22 4.02 4.64
C HIS A 245 -9.51 4.97 3.47
N MET A 246 -8.62 4.99 2.46
CA MET A 246 -8.86 5.75 1.23
C MET A 246 -10.08 5.25 0.46
N ALA A 247 -10.28 3.93 0.41
CA ALA A 247 -11.47 3.35 -0.24
C ALA A 247 -12.76 3.75 0.47
N GLU A 248 -12.78 3.77 1.80
CA GLU A 248 -13.93 4.25 2.59
C GLU A 248 -14.28 5.71 2.30
N LEU A 249 -13.30 6.54 1.93
CA LEU A 249 -13.49 7.97 1.64
C LEU A 249 -13.85 8.25 0.17
N HIS A 250 -13.27 7.49 -0.77
CA HIS A 250 -13.23 7.87 -2.17
C HIS A 250 -13.80 6.80 -3.13
N GLU A 251 -14.04 5.56 -2.68
CA GLU A 251 -14.56 4.50 -3.54
C GLU A 251 -16.02 4.16 -3.16
N PRO A 252 -17.01 4.59 -3.95
CA PRO A 252 -18.43 4.34 -3.63
C PRO A 252 -18.76 2.84 -3.47
N LYS A 253 -18.08 1.95 -4.22
CA LYS A 253 -18.31 0.51 -4.12
C LYS A 253 -17.76 -0.10 -2.82
N ALA A 254 -16.90 0.60 -2.10
CA ALA A 254 -16.48 0.19 -0.77
C ALA A 254 -17.69 0.02 0.17
N GLU A 255 -18.84 0.66 -0.10
CA GLU A 255 -20.10 0.45 0.65
C GLU A 255 -20.69 -0.97 0.53
N LEU A 256 -20.30 -1.71 -0.49
CA LEU A 256 -20.78 -3.07 -0.77
C LEU A 256 -19.92 -4.17 -0.15
N VAL A 257 -18.83 -3.78 0.52
CA VAL A 257 -17.87 -4.71 1.14
C VAL A 257 -17.66 -4.40 2.61
N GLN A 258 -17.07 -5.34 3.34
CA GLN A 258 -16.83 -5.26 4.78
C GLN A 258 -15.53 -5.97 5.15
N VAL A 259 -14.91 -5.54 6.24
CA VAL A 259 -13.76 -6.23 6.84
C VAL A 259 -14.27 -7.47 7.61
N VAL A 260 -13.69 -8.63 7.30
CA VAL A 260 -14.07 -9.91 7.91
C VAL A 260 -12.94 -10.51 8.76
N GLY A 261 -11.74 -9.95 8.67
CA GLY A 261 -10.55 -10.38 9.38
C GLY A 261 -9.37 -9.49 9.09
N TRP A 262 -8.20 -9.83 9.65
CA TRP A 262 -6.99 -9.06 9.53
C TRP A 262 -5.76 -9.97 9.42
N THR A 263 -4.78 -9.55 8.63
CA THR A 263 -3.45 -10.17 8.65
C THR A 263 -2.67 -9.76 9.89
N GLY A 264 -1.64 -10.51 10.24
CA GLY A 264 -0.71 -10.12 11.28
C GLY A 264 0.00 -8.79 10.94
N ARG A 265 0.29 -7.98 11.98
CA ARG A 265 0.94 -6.68 11.85
C ARG A 265 2.37 -6.82 11.33
N ARG A 266 2.73 -6.02 10.32
CA ARG A 266 4.03 -6.01 9.62
C ARG A 266 4.51 -4.60 9.36
N LYS A 267 5.80 -4.45 9.00
CA LYS A 267 6.35 -3.17 8.57
C LYS A 267 5.55 -2.59 7.39
N GLY A 268 5.21 -1.32 7.50
CA GLY A 268 4.53 -0.56 6.46
C GLY A 268 5.45 -0.20 5.29
N LEU A 269 4.92 0.51 4.31
CA LEU A 269 5.65 0.84 3.08
C LEU A 269 6.92 1.65 3.38
N PRO A 270 8.10 1.20 2.95
CA PRO A 270 9.33 1.95 3.15
C PRO A 270 9.47 3.09 2.15
N MET A 271 10.18 4.14 2.56
CA MET A 271 10.71 5.16 1.68
C MET A 271 12.14 4.80 1.30
N ILE A 272 12.46 4.89 0.02
CA ILE A 272 13.74 4.49 -0.55
C ILE A 272 14.40 5.65 -1.29
N THR A 273 15.72 5.56 -1.42
CA THR A 273 16.55 6.40 -2.28
C THR A 273 17.51 5.54 -3.10
N SER A 274 18.08 6.11 -4.16
CA SER A 274 19.08 5.43 -5.00
C SER A 274 20.34 5.06 -4.21
N LEU A 275 21.02 3.96 -4.59
CA LEU A 275 22.37 3.66 -4.11
C LEU A 275 23.39 4.74 -4.47
N HIS A 276 23.12 5.53 -5.54
CA HIS A 276 23.98 6.62 -5.99
C HIS A 276 23.78 7.92 -5.21
N THR A 277 22.78 8.00 -4.33
CA THR A 277 22.58 9.15 -3.44
C THR A 277 23.77 9.29 -2.50
N PRO A 278 24.41 10.49 -2.43
CA PRO A 278 25.54 10.74 -1.53
C PRO A 278 25.22 10.39 -0.08
N GLU A 279 26.20 9.83 0.65
CA GLU A 279 25.97 9.31 2.00
C GLU A 279 25.49 10.39 2.99
N ASP A 280 26.05 11.60 2.88
CA ASP A 280 25.63 12.75 3.68
C ASP A 280 24.18 13.19 3.39
N VAL A 281 23.67 12.95 2.18
CA VAL A 281 22.26 13.15 1.83
C VAL A 281 21.40 12.04 2.41
N VAL A 282 21.86 10.79 2.35
CA VAL A 282 21.16 9.63 2.92
C VAL A 282 20.99 9.81 4.44
N GLU A 283 22.04 10.19 5.17
CA GLU A 283 21.97 10.45 6.61
C GLU A 283 20.93 11.52 6.96
N ARG A 284 20.89 12.62 6.20
CA ARG A 284 19.89 13.69 6.38
C ARG A 284 18.48 13.23 6.06
N LEU A 285 18.30 12.41 5.02
CA LEU A 285 16.99 11.82 4.70
C LEU A 285 16.49 10.96 5.86
N ILE A 286 17.35 10.09 6.41
CA ILE A 286 17.01 9.22 7.55
C ILE A 286 16.62 10.07 8.78
N GLU A 287 17.38 11.13 9.09
CA GLU A 287 17.08 12.03 10.20
C GLU A 287 15.72 12.70 10.05
N ILE A 288 15.40 13.20 8.85
CA ILE A 288 14.13 13.90 8.56
C ILE A 288 12.93 12.93 8.56
N LEU A 289 13.11 11.72 8.03
CA LEU A 289 12.04 10.75 7.84
C LEU A 289 11.86 9.78 9.01
N SER A 290 12.76 9.82 9.99
CA SER A 290 12.59 9.07 11.24
C SER A 290 11.53 9.78 12.10
N PRO A 291 10.54 9.03 12.64
CA PRO A 291 9.60 9.61 13.59
C PRO A 291 10.35 10.06 14.86
N PRO A 292 9.93 11.20 15.48
CA PRO A 292 10.51 11.66 16.74
C PRO A 292 10.26 10.69 17.89
#